data_df77ec8c5d6f9b2e3084849cdee14d17
#
_entry.id   df77ec8c5d6f9b2e3084849cdee14d17
#
_cell.length_a   1.000
_cell.length_b   1.000
_cell.length_c   1.000
_cell.angle_alpha   90.00
_cell.angle_beta   90.00
_cell.angle_gamma   90.00
#
_symmetry.space_group_name_H-M   'P 1'
#
loop_
_entity.id
_entity.type
_entity.pdbx_description
1 polymer ?
#
loop_
_entity_poly.entity_id
_entity_poly.type
_entity_poly.pdbx_seq_one_letter_code
_entity_poly.pdbx_strand_id
1 'polypeptide(L)'
;MNVEKRENLTKTAICGIINVTPDSFSDGGQFFAIEEALKQARKLIAEGATILDIGGESTRPGSSYVEIEEEIQRVVPVIQAIRQESDVLISVDTWKSQVAEAALNAGANIVNDITGLMGDEKMAEVVAKAGSQVVIMFNPVMARPQHPSSLIFPHFGFGETFTKEDLADFEQLPVEELMTAFFDRALARAKAAGISKDKIMLDPGIGFGLTKKENLILLRDLDKLHE
;
A
#
# COMPACT_ATOMS: atom_id res chain seq x y z
N MET A 1 -21.55 2.58 -0.14
CA MET A 1 -21.83 1.28 0.51
C MET A 1 -23.17 1.40 1.23
N ASN A 2 -24.16 0.54 0.91
CA ASN A 2 -25.45 0.57 1.59
C ASN A 2 -25.24 0.34 3.08
N VAL A 3 -26.06 1.01 3.92
CA VAL A 3 -26.03 0.88 5.39
C VAL A 3 -26.09 -0.60 5.82
N GLU A 4 -26.82 -1.44 5.10
CA GLU A 4 -26.89 -2.89 5.31
C GLU A 4 -25.55 -3.64 5.13
N LYS A 5 -24.60 -3.10 4.36
CA LYS A 5 -23.26 -3.68 4.25
C LYS A 5 -22.32 -3.29 5.40
N ARG A 6 -22.62 -2.18 6.12
CA ARG A 6 -21.84 -1.77 7.30
C ARG A 6 -22.12 -2.65 8.53
N GLU A 7 -23.35 -3.18 8.64
CA GLU A 7 -23.71 -4.08 9.75
C GLU A 7 -23.02 -5.45 9.69
N ASN A 8 -22.47 -5.85 8.52
CA ASN A 8 -21.70 -7.09 8.37
C ASN A 8 -20.19 -6.98 8.66
N LEU A 9 -19.66 -5.79 8.94
CA LEU A 9 -18.28 -5.60 9.41
C LEU A 9 -18.16 -5.83 10.93
N THR A 10 -18.73 -6.91 11.43
CA THR A 10 -18.61 -7.33 12.84
C THR A 10 -17.25 -7.96 13.15
N LYS A 11 -16.39 -8.17 12.16
CA LYS A 11 -15.03 -8.73 12.33
C LYS A 11 -14.01 -7.88 11.60
N THR A 12 -12.90 -7.58 12.29
CA THR A 12 -11.71 -6.98 11.69
C THR A 12 -11.19 -7.90 10.59
N ALA A 13 -10.99 -7.38 9.38
CA ALA A 13 -10.33 -8.11 8.31
C ALA A 13 -8.85 -8.29 8.66
N ILE A 14 -8.34 -9.50 8.48
CA ILE A 14 -6.92 -9.82 8.69
C ILE A 14 -6.23 -9.83 7.34
N CYS A 15 -5.19 -9.01 7.20
CA CYS A 15 -4.35 -8.95 6.00
C CYS A 15 -3.06 -9.74 6.24
N GLY A 16 -2.86 -10.82 5.48
CA GLY A 16 -1.65 -11.65 5.51
C GLY A 16 -0.65 -11.19 4.47
N ILE A 17 0.60 -10.93 4.88
CA ILE A 17 1.65 -10.38 4.02
C ILE A 17 2.47 -11.50 3.37
N ILE A 18 2.69 -11.39 2.05
CA ILE A 18 3.54 -12.29 1.26
C ILE A 18 4.54 -11.44 0.48
N ASN A 19 5.80 -11.44 0.92
CA ASN A 19 6.87 -10.74 0.23
C ASN A 19 7.55 -11.68 -0.78
N VAL A 20 7.53 -11.29 -2.05
CA VAL A 20 8.16 -12.01 -3.17
C VAL A 20 9.48 -11.31 -3.52
N THR A 21 10.49 -11.50 -2.66
CA THR A 21 11.79 -10.84 -2.78
C THR A 21 12.88 -11.78 -3.36
N PRO A 22 14.02 -11.26 -3.85
CA PRO A 22 15.09 -12.06 -4.45
C PRO A 22 15.63 -13.20 -3.58
N ASP A 23 15.63 -13.06 -2.26
CA ASP A 23 16.04 -14.12 -1.33
C ASP A 23 15.14 -15.36 -1.45
N SER A 24 13.90 -15.17 -1.92
CA SER A 24 12.97 -16.25 -2.26
C SER A 24 13.30 -16.93 -3.59
N PHE A 25 14.18 -16.35 -4.42
CA PHE A 25 14.59 -16.86 -5.75
C PHE A 25 15.97 -17.52 -5.77
N SER A 26 16.74 -17.50 -4.65
CA SER A 26 18.17 -17.81 -4.67
C SER A 26 18.54 -19.26 -4.95
N ASP A 27 17.69 -20.26 -4.62
CA ASP A 27 18.07 -21.67 -4.70
C ASP A 27 17.22 -22.54 -5.66
N GLY A 28 16.19 -22.00 -6.30
CA GLY A 28 15.28 -22.83 -7.13
C GLY A 28 14.62 -22.08 -8.30
N GLY A 29 14.93 -20.82 -8.49
CA GLY A 29 14.34 -20.02 -9.56
C GLY A 29 12.87 -19.62 -9.29
N GLN A 30 12.24 -19.01 -10.30
CA GLN A 30 10.88 -18.45 -10.21
C GLN A 30 9.82 -19.49 -9.79
N PHE A 31 9.93 -20.73 -10.22
CA PHE A 31 8.97 -21.78 -9.86
C PHE A 31 8.97 -22.08 -8.37
N PHE A 32 10.14 -22.17 -7.75
CA PHE A 32 10.26 -22.40 -6.30
C PHE A 32 9.66 -21.24 -5.48
N ALA A 33 9.88 -20.01 -5.92
CA ALA A 33 9.31 -18.83 -5.27
C ALA A 33 7.77 -18.81 -5.32
N ILE A 34 7.16 -19.22 -6.42
CA ILE A 34 5.71 -19.34 -6.56
C ILE A 34 5.16 -20.42 -5.59
N GLU A 35 5.80 -21.58 -5.52
CA GLU A 35 5.37 -22.67 -4.61
C GLU A 35 5.46 -22.26 -3.14
N GLU A 36 6.53 -21.59 -2.72
CA GLU A 36 6.64 -21.08 -1.34
C GLU A 36 5.61 -19.99 -1.05
N ALA A 37 5.35 -19.08 -2.01
CA ALA A 37 4.30 -18.07 -1.87
C ALA A 37 2.90 -18.72 -1.74
N LEU A 38 2.59 -19.75 -2.54
CA LEU A 38 1.34 -20.51 -2.43
C LEU A 38 1.21 -21.23 -1.08
N LYS A 39 2.27 -21.84 -0.61
CA LYS A 39 2.30 -22.49 0.71
C LYS A 39 2.03 -21.47 1.82
N GLN A 40 2.65 -20.29 1.75
CA GLN A 40 2.41 -19.21 2.70
C GLN A 40 0.98 -18.68 2.59
N ALA A 41 0.44 -18.53 1.38
CA ALA A 41 -0.95 -18.11 1.14
C ALA A 41 -1.95 -19.06 1.80
N ARG A 42 -1.82 -20.37 1.54
CA ARG A 42 -2.67 -21.41 2.13
C ARG A 42 -2.61 -21.39 3.66
N LYS A 43 -1.41 -21.21 4.23
CA LYS A 43 -1.21 -21.08 5.67
C LYS A 43 -1.93 -19.87 6.24
N LEU A 44 -1.72 -18.69 5.67
CA LEU A 44 -2.34 -17.44 6.14
C LEU A 44 -3.87 -17.51 6.06
N ILE A 45 -4.43 -18.07 4.96
CA ILE A 45 -5.88 -18.29 4.82
C ILE A 45 -6.40 -19.22 5.92
N ALA A 46 -5.71 -20.33 6.19
CA ALA A 46 -6.08 -21.28 7.24
C ALA A 46 -6.01 -20.65 8.64
N GLU A 47 -5.12 -19.70 8.86
CA GLU A 47 -4.98 -18.93 10.10
C GLU A 47 -5.98 -17.77 10.21
N GLY A 48 -6.81 -17.54 9.18
CA GLY A 48 -7.92 -16.57 9.22
C GLY A 48 -7.70 -15.28 8.44
N ALA A 49 -6.64 -15.19 7.62
CA ALA A 49 -6.49 -14.06 6.72
C ALA A 49 -7.63 -14.01 5.69
N THR A 50 -8.20 -12.84 5.51
CA THR A 50 -9.27 -12.58 4.52
C THR A 50 -8.77 -11.75 3.34
N ILE A 51 -7.58 -11.19 3.47
CA ILE A 51 -6.84 -10.44 2.44
C ILE A 51 -5.41 -11.00 2.42
N LEU A 52 -4.84 -11.17 1.24
CA LEU A 52 -3.41 -11.44 1.07
C LEU A 52 -2.77 -10.25 0.37
N ASP A 53 -1.72 -9.68 0.98
CA ASP A 53 -1.00 -8.52 0.45
C ASP A 53 0.32 -8.96 -0.16
N ILE A 54 0.44 -8.81 -1.48
CA ILE A 54 1.54 -9.34 -2.27
C ILE A 54 2.48 -8.20 -2.63
N GLY A 55 3.71 -8.23 -2.11
CA GLY A 55 4.74 -7.21 -2.37
C GLY A 55 5.94 -7.77 -3.11
N GLY A 56 6.36 -7.09 -4.17
CA GLY A 56 7.55 -7.43 -4.98
C GLY A 56 8.79 -6.59 -4.66
N GLU A 57 8.60 -5.47 -3.95
CA GLU A 57 9.65 -4.56 -3.52
C GLU A 57 9.62 -4.40 -2.00
N SER A 58 10.79 -4.39 -1.37
CA SER A 58 10.88 -4.07 0.05
C SER A 58 10.92 -2.56 0.26
N THR A 59 10.08 -2.06 1.13
CA THR A 59 10.01 -0.64 1.51
C THR A 59 10.68 -0.33 2.84
N ARG A 60 11.40 -1.31 3.41
CA ARG A 60 12.10 -1.19 4.69
C ARG A 60 13.33 -0.27 4.57
N PRO A 61 13.79 0.30 5.69
CA PRO A 61 15.06 1.01 5.72
C PRO A 61 16.20 0.23 5.08
N GLY A 62 16.95 0.89 4.17
CA GLY A 62 18.07 0.29 3.48
C GLY A 62 17.73 -0.63 2.30
N SER A 63 16.46 -0.76 1.93
CA SER A 63 16.07 -1.47 0.70
C SER A 63 16.44 -0.68 -0.55
N SER A 64 16.60 -1.39 -1.67
CA SER A 64 16.89 -0.82 -2.97
C SER A 64 15.64 -0.81 -3.84
N TYR A 65 15.57 0.17 -4.74
CA TYR A 65 14.55 0.24 -5.77
C TYR A 65 14.57 -1.02 -6.66
N VAL A 66 13.40 -1.52 -6.99
CA VAL A 66 13.21 -2.62 -7.93
C VAL A 66 12.63 -2.07 -9.23
N GLU A 67 13.19 -2.45 -10.37
CA GLU A 67 12.67 -2.04 -11.67
C GLU A 67 11.25 -2.56 -11.90
N ILE A 68 10.44 -1.79 -12.64
CA ILE A 68 9.01 -2.08 -12.85
C ILE A 68 8.79 -3.47 -13.41
N GLU A 69 9.54 -3.80 -14.47
CA GLU A 69 9.44 -5.10 -15.15
C GLU A 69 9.81 -6.26 -14.22
N GLU A 70 10.80 -6.06 -13.36
CA GLU A 70 11.20 -7.05 -12.37
C GLU A 70 10.13 -7.25 -11.30
N GLU A 71 9.56 -6.16 -10.79
CA GLU A 71 8.47 -6.23 -9.80
C GLU A 71 7.23 -6.93 -10.38
N ILE A 72 6.86 -6.63 -11.62
CA ILE A 72 5.79 -7.33 -12.35
C ILE A 72 6.08 -8.84 -12.44
N GLN A 73 7.31 -9.22 -12.81
CA GLN A 73 7.73 -10.63 -12.90
C GLN A 73 7.67 -11.35 -11.55
N ARG A 74 7.82 -10.64 -10.44
CA ARG A 74 7.71 -11.21 -9.10
C ARG A 74 6.25 -11.40 -8.69
N VAL A 75 5.40 -10.37 -8.80
CA VAL A 75 4.06 -10.38 -8.20
C VAL A 75 3.00 -11.05 -9.06
N VAL A 76 3.02 -10.84 -10.38
CA VAL A 76 1.98 -11.32 -11.30
C VAL A 76 1.82 -12.84 -11.29
N PRO A 77 2.89 -13.65 -11.41
CA PRO A 77 2.75 -15.11 -11.39
C PRO A 77 2.21 -15.64 -10.06
N VAL A 78 2.57 -15.02 -8.94
CA VAL A 78 2.07 -15.38 -7.60
C VAL A 78 0.58 -15.07 -7.48
N ILE A 79 0.14 -13.88 -7.92
CA ILE A 79 -1.27 -13.48 -7.92
C ILE A 79 -2.10 -14.46 -8.76
N GLN A 80 -1.64 -14.79 -9.97
CA GLN A 80 -2.32 -15.74 -10.84
C GLN A 80 -2.43 -17.14 -10.22
N ALA A 81 -1.35 -17.62 -9.60
CA ALA A 81 -1.34 -18.92 -8.95
C ALA A 81 -2.29 -18.98 -7.75
N ILE A 82 -2.31 -17.96 -6.89
CA ILE A 82 -3.25 -17.88 -5.76
C ILE A 82 -4.70 -17.84 -6.28
N ARG A 83 -4.96 -17.07 -7.34
CA ARG A 83 -6.31 -16.93 -7.90
C ARG A 83 -6.86 -18.23 -8.50
N GLN A 84 -6.00 -19.14 -8.95
CA GLN A 84 -6.41 -20.47 -9.41
C GLN A 84 -6.92 -21.36 -8.27
N GLU A 85 -6.52 -21.09 -7.03
CA GLU A 85 -6.83 -21.92 -5.88
C GLU A 85 -7.84 -21.30 -4.91
N SER A 86 -8.02 -19.96 -4.95
CA SER A 86 -8.77 -19.25 -3.91
C SER A 86 -9.41 -17.96 -4.41
N ASP A 87 -10.61 -17.68 -3.89
CA ASP A 87 -11.32 -16.39 -4.06
C ASP A 87 -10.97 -15.36 -2.97
N VAL A 88 -9.93 -15.61 -2.16
CA VAL A 88 -9.47 -14.65 -1.15
C VAL A 88 -9.19 -13.29 -1.78
N LEU A 89 -9.44 -12.20 -1.06
CA LEU A 89 -9.08 -10.88 -1.56
C LEU A 89 -7.57 -10.76 -1.67
N ILE A 90 -7.08 -10.28 -2.82
CA ILE A 90 -5.66 -10.05 -3.08
C ILE A 90 -5.43 -8.55 -3.17
N SER A 91 -4.51 -8.07 -2.36
CA SER A 91 -3.92 -6.75 -2.42
C SER A 91 -2.55 -6.83 -3.08
N VAL A 92 -2.18 -5.87 -3.88
CA VAL A 92 -0.80 -5.69 -4.38
C VAL A 92 -0.18 -4.50 -3.68
N ASP A 93 0.94 -4.74 -2.97
CA ASP A 93 1.75 -3.70 -2.31
C ASP A 93 2.72 -3.11 -3.33
N THR A 94 2.33 -1.97 -3.90
CA THR A 94 3.14 -1.24 -4.88
C THR A 94 2.70 0.21 -4.99
N TRP A 95 3.66 1.10 -5.19
CA TRP A 95 3.44 2.51 -5.50
C TRP A 95 3.63 2.84 -6.99
N LYS A 96 3.89 1.82 -7.84
CA LYS A 96 4.12 1.94 -9.27
C LYS A 96 2.87 1.57 -10.06
N SER A 97 2.30 2.50 -10.81
CA SER A 97 1.04 2.33 -11.53
C SER A 97 1.06 1.16 -12.54
N GLN A 98 2.20 0.93 -13.20
CA GLN A 98 2.34 -0.16 -14.17
C GLN A 98 2.32 -1.54 -13.50
N VAL A 99 2.90 -1.66 -12.29
CA VAL A 99 2.84 -2.88 -11.48
C VAL A 99 1.41 -3.11 -11.01
N ALA A 100 0.75 -2.05 -10.51
CA ALA A 100 -0.64 -2.10 -10.09
C ALA A 100 -1.58 -2.54 -11.24
N GLU A 101 -1.43 -1.97 -12.45
CA GLU A 101 -2.22 -2.36 -13.63
C GLU A 101 -2.02 -3.84 -13.98
N ALA A 102 -0.78 -4.31 -13.99
CA ALA A 102 -0.46 -5.71 -14.28
C ALA A 102 -1.04 -6.66 -13.22
N ALA A 103 -0.92 -6.31 -11.94
CA ALA A 103 -1.47 -7.10 -10.83
C ALA A 103 -2.99 -7.15 -10.83
N LEU A 104 -3.67 -6.04 -11.09
CA LEU A 104 -5.13 -5.99 -11.22
C LEU A 104 -5.63 -6.84 -12.39
N ASN A 105 -4.95 -6.79 -13.54
CA ASN A 105 -5.23 -7.66 -14.70
C ASN A 105 -4.98 -9.14 -14.40
N ALA A 106 -4.08 -9.46 -13.48
CA ALA A 106 -3.79 -10.83 -13.02
C ALA A 106 -4.79 -11.35 -11.98
N GLY A 107 -5.67 -10.49 -11.44
CA GLY A 107 -6.73 -10.86 -10.50
C GLY A 107 -6.60 -10.27 -9.10
N ALA A 108 -5.74 -9.27 -8.87
CA ALA A 108 -5.76 -8.50 -7.63
C ALA A 108 -7.06 -7.67 -7.52
N ASN A 109 -7.49 -7.40 -6.30
CA ASN A 109 -8.73 -6.69 -5.97
C ASN A 109 -8.45 -5.29 -5.40
N ILE A 110 -7.29 -5.13 -4.78
CA ILE A 110 -6.91 -3.96 -3.98
C ILE A 110 -5.51 -3.52 -4.42
N VAL A 111 -5.28 -2.23 -4.51
CA VAL A 111 -3.93 -1.66 -4.57
C VAL A 111 -3.59 -1.12 -3.18
N ASN A 112 -2.50 -1.57 -2.59
CA ASN A 112 -1.95 -1.02 -1.36
C ASN A 112 -0.82 -0.06 -1.74
N ASP A 113 -1.12 1.24 -1.76
CA ASP A 113 -0.17 2.27 -2.18
C ASP A 113 0.37 3.03 -0.97
N ILE A 114 1.59 2.69 -0.58
CA ILE A 114 2.32 3.32 0.51
C ILE A 114 2.64 4.80 0.26
N THR A 115 2.49 5.29 -0.96
CA THR A 115 2.69 6.71 -1.30
C THR A 115 1.39 7.51 -1.27
N GLY A 116 0.26 6.86 -1.01
CA GLY A 116 -1.04 7.52 -0.91
C GLY A 116 -1.48 8.18 -2.22
N LEU A 117 -1.26 7.53 -3.35
CA LEU A 117 -1.50 8.03 -4.71
C LEU A 117 -0.58 9.20 -5.12
N MET A 118 0.45 9.48 -4.33
CA MET A 118 1.29 10.66 -4.55
C MET A 118 2.62 10.33 -5.27
N GLY A 119 3.05 9.05 -5.25
CA GLY A 119 4.34 8.64 -5.82
C GLY A 119 4.36 8.45 -7.33
N ASP A 120 3.24 8.05 -7.91
CA ASP A 120 3.06 7.89 -9.37
C ASP A 120 1.80 8.62 -9.82
N GLU A 121 1.95 9.56 -10.76
CA GLU A 121 0.83 10.38 -11.25
C GLU A 121 -0.30 9.58 -11.89
N LYS A 122 0.01 8.39 -12.42
CA LYS A 122 -0.95 7.51 -13.10
C LYS A 122 -1.67 6.54 -12.17
N MET A 123 -1.23 6.40 -10.90
CA MET A 123 -1.79 5.41 -9.98
C MET A 123 -3.30 5.60 -9.78
N ALA A 124 -3.73 6.82 -9.53
CA ALA A 124 -5.16 7.11 -9.32
C ALA A 124 -6.01 6.78 -10.55
N GLU A 125 -5.50 7.02 -11.77
CA GLU A 125 -6.17 6.67 -13.01
C GLU A 125 -6.29 5.15 -13.19
N VAL A 126 -5.22 4.39 -12.90
CA VAL A 126 -5.21 2.93 -12.98
C VAL A 126 -6.24 2.33 -12.03
N VAL A 127 -6.26 2.77 -10.76
CA VAL A 127 -7.24 2.33 -9.76
C VAL A 127 -8.67 2.63 -10.21
N ALA A 128 -8.93 3.85 -10.68
CA ALA A 128 -10.26 4.27 -11.13
C ALA A 128 -10.74 3.47 -12.35
N LYS A 129 -9.88 3.28 -13.36
CA LYS A 129 -10.17 2.51 -14.58
C LYS A 129 -10.48 1.05 -14.28
N ALA A 130 -9.75 0.44 -13.37
CA ALA A 130 -10.00 -0.93 -12.92
C ALA A 130 -11.22 -1.06 -12.00
N GLY A 131 -11.71 0.03 -11.40
CA GLY A 131 -12.76 0.01 -10.40
C GLY A 131 -12.35 -0.76 -9.14
N SER A 132 -11.04 -0.90 -8.87
CA SER A 132 -10.50 -1.61 -7.74
C SER A 132 -10.66 -0.81 -6.43
N GLN A 133 -10.42 -1.47 -5.30
CA GLN A 133 -10.21 -0.80 -4.02
C GLN A 133 -8.77 -0.30 -3.93
N VAL A 134 -8.55 0.68 -3.06
CA VAL A 134 -7.20 1.21 -2.79
C VAL A 134 -7.03 1.49 -1.30
N VAL A 135 -5.87 1.11 -0.79
CA VAL A 135 -5.34 1.58 0.50
C VAL A 135 -4.47 2.80 0.21
N ILE A 136 -4.83 3.92 0.78
CA ILE A 136 -4.11 5.19 0.73
C ILE A 136 -3.37 5.34 2.05
N MET A 137 -2.05 5.14 2.05
CA MET A 137 -1.25 5.28 3.26
C MET A 137 -0.73 6.72 3.41
N PHE A 138 -0.83 7.26 4.61
CA PHE A 138 -0.07 8.44 4.99
C PHE A 138 1.41 8.10 4.99
N ASN A 139 2.21 8.82 4.18
CA ASN A 139 3.65 8.59 4.09
C ASN A 139 4.45 9.78 4.64
N PRO A 140 4.85 9.72 5.93
CA PRO A 140 5.67 10.78 6.54
C PRO A 140 7.04 10.95 5.89
N VAL A 141 7.60 9.88 5.27
CA VAL A 141 8.90 9.96 4.57
C VAL A 141 8.83 10.93 3.39
N MET A 142 7.71 10.91 2.66
CA MET A 142 7.49 11.85 1.55
C MET A 142 7.12 13.24 2.05
N ALA A 143 6.32 13.33 3.11
CA ALA A 143 5.85 14.60 3.65
C ALA A 143 6.95 15.38 4.40
N ARG A 144 7.88 14.68 5.05
CA ARG A 144 9.01 15.26 5.81
C ARG A 144 10.33 14.57 5.45
N PRO A 145 10.83 14.72 4.21
CA PRO A 145 11.99 13.97 3.73
C PRO A 145 13.29 14.28 4.48
N GLN A 146 13.40 15.43 5.12
CA GLN A 146 14.57 15.82 5.91
C GLN A 146 14.47 15.44 7.39
N HIS A 147 13.32 14.93 7.83
CA HIS A 147 13.14 14.50 9.21
C HIS A 147 14.05 13.29 9.53
N PRO A 148 14.72 13.26 10.72
CA PRO A 148 15.66 12.16 11.06
C PRO A 148 15.07 10.75 10.93
N SER A 149 13.77 10.58 11.24
CA SER A 149 13.08 9.30 11.07
C SER A 149 12.83 8.93 9.62
N SER A 150 12.84 9.88 8.69
CA SER A 150 12.62 9.65 7.26
C SER A 150 13.92 9.29 6.52
N LEU A 151 15.06 9.83 6.95
CA LEU A 151 16.36 9.68 6.27
C LEU A 151 16.87 8.24 6.13
N ILE A 152 16.33 7.32 6.91
CA ILE A 152 16.72 5.90 6.86
C ILE A 152 15.95 5.12 5.79
N PHE A 153 14.86 5.67 5.27
CA PHE A 153 14.02 5.05 4.25
C PHE A 153 14.52 5.35 2.84
N PRO A 154 14.21 4.50 1.84
CA PRO A 154 14.45 4.83 0.45
C PRO A 154 13.56 5.99 0.01
N HIS A 155 13.92 6.60 -1.13
CA HIS A 155 13.04 7.57 -1.78
C HIS A 155 11.86 6.85 -2.42
N PHE A 156 10.64 7.38 -2.23
CA PHE A 156 9.42 6.90 -2.83
C PHE A 156 8.89 7.89 -3.85
N GLY A 157 8.39 7.38 -4.98
CA GLY A 157 7.76 8.18 -6.01
C GLY A 157 8.69 8.57 -7.18
N PHE A 158 8.05 8.97 -8.28
CA PHE A 158 8.71 9.48 -9.48
C PHE A 158 8.65 11.02 -9.50
N GLY A 159 9.71 11.69 -9.07
CA GLY A 159 9.82 13.14 -9.09
C GLY A 159 9.37 13.86 -7.81
N GLU A 160 9.16 15.17 -7.93
CA GLU A 160 8.76 16.03 -6.82
C GLU A 160 7.24 16.04 -6.66
N THR A 161 6.76 15.46 -5.57
CA THR A 161 5.33 15.34 -5.26
C THR A 161 4.76 16.57 -4.56
N PHE A 162 5.57 17.19 -3.72
CA PHE A 162 5.21 18.37 -2.92
C PHE A 162 6.11 19.55 -3.29
N THR A 163 5.54 20.76 -3.28
CA THR A 163 6.32 21.98 -3.45
C THR A 163 7.23 22.24 -2.26
N LYS A 164 8.21 23.13 -2.41
CA LYS A 164 9.07 23.52 -1.28
C LYS A 164 8.27 24.20 -0.15
N GLU A 165 7.23 24.94 -0.51
CA GLU A 165 6.30 25.55 0.43
C GLU A 165 5.51 24.48 1.19
N ASP A 166 4.96 23.48 0.50
CA ASP A 166 4.27 22.35 1.15
C ASP A 166 5.17 21.66 2.18
N LEU A 167 6.40 21.33 1.79
CA LEU A 167 7.34 20.64 2.68
C LEU A 167 7.73 21.51 3.90
N ALA A 168 7.89 22.82 3.71
CA ALA A 168 8.19 23.75 4.80
C ALA A 168 7.03 23.84 5.81
N ASP A 169 5.79 23.84 5.32
CA ASP A 169 4.59 23.81 6.15
C ASP A 169 4.48 22.48 6.90
N PHE A 170 4.68 21.36 6.22
CA PHE A 170 4.60 20.02 6.80
C PHE A 170 5.59 19.78 7.95
N GLU A 171 6.80 20.36 7.87
CA GLU A 171 7.81 20.26 8.94
C GLU A 171 7.35 20.89 10.26
N GLN A 172 6.41 21.83 10.22
CA GLN A 172 5.93 22.56 11.40
C GLN A 172 4.66 21.93 12.01
N LEU A 173 3.98 21.04 11.30
CA LEU A 173 2.70 20.49 11.75
C LEU A 173 2.90 19.38 12.81
N PRO A 174 2.03 19.33 13.85
CA PRO A 174 1.83 18.13 14.63
C PRO A 174 1.46 16.95 13.73
N VAL A 175 1.78 15.73 14.15
CA VAL A 175 1.63 14.55 13.28
C VAL A 175 0.18 14.30 12.84
N GLU A 176 -0.80 14.60 13.68
CA GLU A 176 -2.22 14.45 13.35
C GLU A 176 -2.65 15.44 12.26
N GLU A 177 -2.21 16.70 12.37
CA GLU A 177 -2.47 17.73 11.36
C GLU A 177 -1.72 17.44 10.05
N LEU A 178 -0.49 16.96 10.15
CA LEU A 178 0.30 16.51 8.99
C LEU A 178 -0.41 15.37 8.24
N MET A 179 -0.88 14.35 8.97
CA MET A 179 -1.62 13.24 8.39
C MET A 179 -2.90 13.73 7.69
N THR A 180 -3.66 14.61 8.32
CA THR A 180 -4.86 15.22 7.72
C THR A 180 -4.52 15.98 6.45
N ALA A 181 -3.51 16.85 6.48
CA ALA A 181 -3.08 17.61 5.31
C ALA A 181 -2.59 16.73 4.15
N PHE A 182 -1.96 15.60 4.47
CA PHE A 182 -1.57 14.60 3.47
C PHE A 182 -2.80 13.92 2.85
N PHE A 183 -3.73 13.43 3.69
CA PHE A 183 -4.94 12.77 3.20
C PHE A 183 -5.84 13.70 2.42
N ASP A 184 -5.95 14.96 2.76
CA ASP A 184 -6.71 15.95 1.96
C ASP A 184 -6.21 15.99 0.51
N ARG A 185 -4.89 15.98 0.29
CA ARG A 185 -4.30 15.97 -1.05
C ARG A 185 -4.53 14.62 -1.75
N ALA A 186 -4.31 13.53 -1.06
CA ALA A 186 -4.50 12.18 -1.61
C ALA A 186 -5.97 11.93 -1.99
N LEU A 187 -6.91 12.32 -1.14
CA LEU A 187 -8.34 12.20 -1.38
C LEU A 187 -8.83 13.13 -2.49
N ALA A 188 -8.26 14.35 -2.60
CA ALA A 188 -8.53 15.25 -3.73
C ALA A 188 -8.09 14.61 -5.06
N ARG A 189 -6.91 13.96 -5.10
CA ARG A 189 -6.42 13.22 -6.27
C ARG A 189 -7.30 12.02 -6.60
N ALA A 190 -7.66 11.22 -5.61
CA ALA A 190 -8.60 10.10 -5.78
C ALA A 190 -9.95 10.55 -6.36
N LYS A 191 -10.51 11.64 -5.81
CA LYS A 191 -11.77 12.23 -6.29
C LYS A 191 -11.66 12.74 -7.73
N ALA A 192 -10.56 13.42 -8.06
CA ALA A 192 -10.31 13.94 -9.42
C ALA A 192 -10.23 12.81 -10.45
N ALA A 193 -9.67 11.66 -10.08
CA ALA A 193 -9.61 10.45 -10.92
C ALA A 193 -10.94 9.68 -10.98
N GLY A 194 -11.94 10.02 -10.13
CA GLY A 194 -13.24 9.35 -10.10
C GLY A 194 -13.30 8.11 -9.18
N ILE A 195 -12.35 7.94 -8.28
CA ILE A 195 -12.40 6.85 -7.28
C ILE A 195 -13.49 7.18 -6.25
N SER A 196 -14.46 6.29 -6.08
CA SER A 196 -15.54 6.47 -5.12
C SER A 196 -15.07 6.19 -3.68
N LYS A 197 -15.63 6.92 -2.70
CA LYS A 197 -15.21 6.84 -1.29
C LYS A 197 -15.30 5.43 -0.69
N ASP A 198 -16.26 4.62 -1.12
CA ASP A 198 -16.44 3.24 -0.65
C ASP A 198 -15.37 2.28 -1.15
N LYS A 199 -14.50 2.72 -2.05
CA LYS A 199 -13.34 1.99 -2.56
C LYS A 199 -12.04 2.36 -1.86
N ILE A 200 -12.05 3.35 -0.97
CA ILE A 200 -10.87 3.88 -0.31
C ILE A 200 -10.79 3.36 1.12
N MET A 201 -9.63 2.89 1.50
CA MET A 201 -9.21 2.61 2.88
C MET A 201 -8.04 3.54 3.22
N LEU A 202 -8.04 4.11 4.42
CA LEU A 202 -6.95 4.97 4.89
C LEU A 202 -6.05 4.19 5.86
N ASP A 203 -4.73 4.32 5.67
CA ASP A 203 -3.71 3.74 6.54
C ASP A 203 -2.89 4.88 7.17
N PRO A 204 -2.81 5.00 8.50
CA PRO A 204 -2.06 6.06 9.18
C PRO A 204 -0.53 5.95 9.05
N GLY A 205 0.00 4.96 8.36
CA GLY A 205 1.44 4.81 8.10
C GLY A 205 2.29 4.49 9.34
N ILE A 206 1.73 3.71 10.27
CA ILE A 206 2.44 3.31 11.48
C ILE A 206 3.77 2.61 11.13
N GLY A 207 4.87 3.13 11.68
CA GLY A 207 6.21 2.59 11.44
C GLY A 207 6.95 3.22 10.25
N PHE A 208 6.30 4.10 9.47
CA PHE A 208 6.94 4.80 8.34
C PHE A 208 7.38 6.21 8.74
N GLY A 209 8.68 6.46 8.84
CA GLY A 209 9.23 7.80 9.06
C GLY A 209 8.71 8.56 10.29
N LEU A 210 8.07 7.87 11.22
CA LEU A 210 7.50 8.41 12.44
C LEU A 210 8.40 8.14 13.65
N THR A 211 8.47 9.09 14.57
CA THR A 211 9.05 8.85 15.88
C THR A 211 8.19 7.89 16.71
N LYS A 212 8.75 7.28 17.75
CA LYS A 212 7.98 6.43 18.68
C LYS A 212 6.77 7.18 19.27
N LYS A 213 6.94 8.47 19.61
CA LYS A 213 5.86 9.28 20.17
C LYS A 213 4.74 9.51 19.16
N GLU A 214 5.07 9.84 17.92
CA GLU A 214 4.09 10.04 16.85
C GLU A 214 3.30 8.78 16.54
N ASN A 215 3.99 7.62 16.44
CA ASN A 215 3.30 6.33 16.28
C ASN A 215 2.27 6.08 17.39
N LEU A 216 2.61 6.38 18.65
CA LEU A 216 1.69 6.21 19.78
C LEU A 216 0.52 7.20 19.74
N ILE A 217 0.74 8.43 19.27
CA ILE A 217 -0.32 9.42 19.07
C ILE A 217 -1.32 8.92 18.03
N LEU A 218 -0.84 8.52 16.84
CA LEU A 218 -1.72 8.05 15.77
C LEU A 218 -2.47 6.77 16.15
N LEU A 219 -1.83 5.83 16.87
CA LEU A 219 -2.50 4.63 17.37
C LEU A 219 -3.60 4.95 18.39
N ARG A 220 -3.39 5.93 19.26
CA ARG A 220 -4.40 6.37 20.24
C ARG A 220 -5.62 7.00 19.56
N ASP A 221 -5.38 7.73 18.48
CA ASP A 221 -6.36 8.58 17.82
C ASP A 221 -6.89 7.98 16.50
N LEU A 222 -6.79 6.64 16.34
CA LEU A 222 -7.25 5.92 15.13
C LEU A 222 -8.74 6.12 14.82
N ASP A 223 -9.58 6.32 15.83
CA ASP A 223 -11.00 6.58 15.69
C ASP A 223 -11.30 7.87 14.92
N LYS A 224 -10.40 8.86 14.98
CA LYS A 224 -10.53 10.11 14.22
C LYS A 224 -10.40 9.95 12.71
N LEU A 225 -9.86 8.82 12.22
CA LEU A 225 -9.81 8.52 10.79
C LEU A 225 -11.19 8.23 10.17
N HIS A 226 -12.22 8.06 10.99
CA HIS A 226 -13.60 7.82 10.53
C HIS A 226 -14.41 9.09 10.35
N GLU A 227 -13.93 10.24 10.81
CA GLU A 227 -14.58 11.56 10.69
C GLU A 227 -14.21 12.25 9.38
#